data_c869ab34a3e5edf55153d496bfb0e52e
#
_entry.id   c869ab34a3e5edf55153d496bfb0e52e
#
_cell.length_a   1.000
_cell.length_b   1.000
_cell.length_c   1.000
_cell.angle_alpha   90.00
_cell.angle_beta   90.00
_cell.angle_gamma   90.00
#
_symmetry.space_group_name_H-M   'P 1'
#
loop_
_entity.id
_entity.type
_entity.pdbx_description
1 polymer ?
#
loop_
_entity_poly.entity_id
_entity_poly.type
_entity_poly.pdbx_seq_one_letter_code
_entity_poly.pdbx_strand_id
1 'polypeptide(L)'
;MAYREIWHEMIIKASPSELYQALTDVKKLAHWWTTETQGESAVGKKLEFSFYGQSTKEMVVTTLEADELVRWRATERSDPDWVNTEIEWKIFREGDQTFLHLRHSKWREDAKVFAQSSMHWAVFLLSLKEFVETGKGRPHPYDMPVGL
;
A
#
# COMPACT_ATOMS: atom_id res chain seq x y z
N MET A 1 -10.93 23.16 -5.12
CA MET A 1 -11.59 21.87 -5.04
C MET A 1 -10.95 21.01 -3.96
N ALA A 2 -11.75 20.45 -3.08
CA ALA A 2 -11.24 19.60 -2.01
C ALA A 2 -11.10 18.15 -2.49
N TYR A 3 -9.97 17.55 -2.18
CA TYR A 3 -9.76 16.12 -2.39
C TYR A 3 -9.94 15.41 -1.06
N ARG A 4 -10.43 14.17 -1.10
CA ARG A 4 -10.53 13.34 0.09
C ARG A 4 -9.26 12.54 0.28
N GLU A 5 -8.94 12.23 1.53
CA GLU A 5 -7.78 11.42 1.89
C GLU A 5 -8.16 10.31 2.82
N ILE A 6 -7.49 9.16 2.65
CA ILE A 6 -7.55 8.05 3.61
C ILE A 6 -6.26 8.13 4.42
N TRP A 7 -6.39 8.07 5.73
CA TRP A 7 -5.27 8.07 6.67
C TRP A 7 -5.36 6.86 7.59
N HIS A 8 -4.21 6.20 7.77
CA HIS A 8 -4.07 5.14 8.77
C HIS A 8 -2.72 5.25 9.44
N GLU A 9 -2.68 4.94 10.73
CA GLU A 9 -1.44 4.87 11.50
C GLU A 9 -1.30 3.48 12.11
N MET A 10 -0.08 2.94 12.07
CA MET A 10 0.24 1.67 12.72
C MET A 10 1.56 1.78 13.47
N ILE A 11 1.65 1.03 14.57
CA ILE A 11 2.91 0.77 15.26
C ILE A 11 3.29 -0.67 14.91
N ILE A 12 4.50 -0.85 14.41
CA ILE A 12 4.99 -2.14 13.93
C ILE A 12 6.28 -2.51 14.67
N LYS A 13 6.33 -3.74 15.16
CA LYS A 13 7.49 -4.27 15.89
C LYS A 13 8.54 -4.77 14.89
N ALA A 14 9.22 -3.82 14.26
CA ALA A 14 10.27 -4.09 13.28
C ALA A 14 11.09 -2.82 13.12
N SER A 15 12.27 -2.95 12.50
CA SER A 15 13.08 -1.78 12.19
C SER A 15 12.49 -1.02 11.01
N PRO A 16 12.77 0.29 10.88
CA PRO A 16 12.40 1.04 9.69
C PRO A 16 12.89 0.40 8.39
N SER A 17 14.09 -0.19 8.40
CA SER A 17 14.65 -0.85 7.22
C SER A 17 13.84 -2.09 6.82
N GLU A 18 13.46 -2.92 7.79
CA GLU A 18 12.63 -4.10 7.50
C GLU A 18 11.28 -3.70 6.92
N LEU A 19 10.67 -2.66 7.49
CA LEU A 19 9.40 -2.16 7.00
C LEU A 19 9.54 -1.56 5.59
N TYR A 20 10.58 -0.78 5.36
CA TYR A 20 10.85 -0.20 4.04
C TYR A 20 11.01 -1.30 2.98
N GLN A 21 11.72 -2.36 3.30
CA GLN A 21 11.89 -3.49 2.39
C GLN A 21 10.57 -4.17 2.07
N ALA A 22 9.69 -4.33 3.06
CA ALA A 22 8.37 -4.91 2.84
C ALA A 22 7.50 -4.07 1.90
N LEU A 23 7.75 -2.76 1.82
CA LEU A 23 7.03 -1.84 0.96
C LEU A 23 7.66 -1.69 -0.43
N THR A 24 8.90 -2.13 -0.61
CA THR A 24 9.63 -1.89 -1.86
C THR A 24 10.09 -3.15 -2.58
N ASP A 25 10.34 -4.23 -1.86
CA ASP A 25 10.74 -5.49 -2.49
C ASP A 25 9.52 -6.17 -3.11
N VAL A 26 9.55 -6.39 -4.43
CA VAL A 26 8.41 -6.95 -5.18
C VAL A 26 7.97 -8.30 -4.61
N LYS A 27 8.91 -9.15 -4.23
CA LYS A 27 8.60 -10.46 -3.65
C LYS A 27 7.92 -10.32 -2.29
N LYS A 28 8.37 -9.35 -1.48
CA LYS A 28 7.78 -9.11 -0.16
C LYS A 28 6.38 -8.51 -0.28
N LEU A 29 6.17 -7.61 -1.23
CA LEU A 29 4.84 -7.07 -1.51
C LEU A 29 3.85 -8.21 -1.83
N ALA A 30 4.30 -9.24 -2.55
CA ALA A 30 3.47 -10.40 -2.86
C ALA A 30 3.14 -11.25 -1.64
N HIS A 31 3.89 -11.11 -0.55
CA HIS A 31 3.66 -11.87 0.67
C HIS A 31 2.65 -11.23 1.62
N TRP A 32 2.28 -9.97 1.39
CA TRP A 32 1.30 -9.35 2.29
C TRP A 32 0.16 -8.63 1.56
N TRP A 33 0.33 -8.15 0.34
CA TRP A 33 -0.75 -7.43 -0.35
C TRP A 33 -1.51 -8.35 -1.32
N THR A 34 -0.91 -8.73 -2.42
CA THR A 34 -1.50 -9.70 -3.34
C THR A 34 -0.42 -10.60 -3.93
N THR A 35 -0.73 -11.88 -4.07
CA THR A 35 0.23 -12.83 -4.64
C THR A 35 0.55 -12.51 -6.10
N GLU A 36 -0.31 -11.77 -6.79
CA GLU A 36 -0.10 -11.32 -8.17
C GLU A 36 0.55 -9.94 -8.21
N THR A 37 1.74 -9.82 -7.64
CA THR A 37 2.53 -8.57 -7.66
C THR A 37 3.70 -8.74 -8.61
N GLN A 38 3.89 -7.76 -9.51
CA GLN A 38 5.02 -7.79 -10.45
C GLN A 38 5.47 -6.36 -10.78
N GLY A 39 6.63 -6.26 -11.38
CA GLY A 39 7.18 -4.97 -11.79
C GLY A 39 8.55 -4.71 -11.19
N GLU A 40 8.90 -3.42 -11.14
CA GLU A 40 10.21 -2.98 -10.65
C GLU A 40 10.04 -1.80 -9.70
N SER A 41 10.59 -1.94 -8.49
CA SER A 41 10.49 -0.91 -7.46
C SER A 41 11.67 0.08 -7.58
N ALA A 42 11.55 0.99 -8.52
CA ALA A 42 12.54 2.05 -8.75
C ALA A 42 11.80 3.29 -9.24
N VAL A 43 12.31 4.47 -8.92
CA VAL A 43 11.68 5.73 -9.32
C VAL A 43 11.49 5.76 -10.84
N GLY A 44 10.28 6.07 -11.28
CA GLY A 44 9.89 6.08 -12.68
C GLY A 44 9.45 4.73 -13.24
N LYS A 45 9.63 3.66 -12.49
CA LYS A 45 9.21 2.31 -12.89
C LYS A 45 7.83 1.99 -12.32
N LYS A 46 7.24 0.91 -12.77
CA LYS A 46 5.87 0.55 -12.43
C LYS A 46 5.80 -0.74 -11.64
N LEU A 47 4.86 -0.76 -10.70
CA LEU A 47 4.46 -1.95 -9.96
C LEU A 47 3.01 -2.26 -10.33
N GLU A 48 2.71 -3.52 -10.57
CA GLU A 48 1.36 -3.96 -10.89
C GLU A 48 0.88 -4.92 -9.81
N PHE A 49 -0.29 -4.60 -9.27
CA PHE A 49 -0.95 -5.39 -8.25
C PHE A 49 -2.28 -5.86 -8.80
N SER A 50 -2.38 -7.15 -9.11
CA SER A 50 -3.59 -7.75 -9.65
C SER A 50 -4.30 -8.59 -8.59
N PHE A 51 -5.63 -8.60 -8.64
CA PHE A 51 -6.47 -9.27 -7.67
C PHE A 51 -7.35 -10.30 -8.38
N TYR A 52 -6.68 -11.25 -9.04
CA TYR A 52 -7.32 -12.40 -9.73
C TYR A 52 -8.43 -11.97 -10.70
N GLY A 53 -8.13 -10.95 -11.52
CA GLY A 53 -9.05 -10.47 -12.55
C GLY A 53 -10.18 -9.58 -12.06
N GLN A 54 -10.34 -9.40 -10.75
CA GLN A 54 -11.38 -8.55 -10.20
C GLN A 54 -11.00 -7.07 -10.16
N SER A 55 -9.71 -6.81 -10.01
CA SER A 55 -9.20 -5.46 -9.78
C SER A 55 -7.72 -5.41 -10.16
N THR A 56 -7.27 -4.27 -10.63
CA THR A 56 -5.86 -4.04 -10.93
C THR A 56 -5.45 -2.66 -10.42
N LYS A 57 -4.30 -2.60 -9.75
CA LYS A 57 -3.67 -1.35 -9.34
C LYS A 57 -2.30 -1.30 -9.98
N GLU A 58 -2.11 -0.41 -10.94
CA GLU A 58 -0.78 -0.17 -11.49
C GLU A 58 -0.27 1.16 -10.94
N MET A 59 0.91 1.12 -10.32
CA MET A 59 1.50 2.28 -9.67
C MET A 59 2.82 2.63 -10.32
N VAL A 60 3.04 3.92 -10.60
CA VAL A 60 4.37 4.41 -10.92
C VAL A 60 5.01 4.84 -9.60
N VAL A 61 6.25 4.41 -9.38
CA VAL A 61 7.01 4.80 -8.19
C VAL A 61 7.53 6.22 -8.42
N THR A 62 7.13 7.15 -7.56
CA THR A 62 7.49 8.56 -7.70
C THR A 62 8.57 9.01 -6.73
N THR A 63 8.64 8.41 -5.55
CA THR A 63 9.63 8.77 -4.53
C THR A 63 10.06 7.54 -3.75
N LEU A 64 11.36 7.39 -3.55
CA LEU A 64 11.94 6.39 -2.65
C LEU A 64 13.02 7.07 -1.82
N GLU A 65 12.83 7.13 -0.51
CA GLU A 65 13.84 7.58 0.45
C GLU A 65 14.03 6.44 1.45
N ALA A 66 15.19 5.84 1.44
CA ALA A 66 15.47 4.62 2.19
C ALA A 66 15.05 4.76 3.66
N ASP A 67 14.27 3.79 4.13
CA ASP A 67 13.81 3.65 5.51
C ASP A 67 12.87 4.76 6.00
N GLU A 68 12.46 5.68 5.10
CA GLU A 68 11.65 6.84 5.50
C GLU A 68 10.40 7.07 4.67
N LEU A 69 10.47 6.90 3.34
CA LEU A 69 9.38 7.37 2.49
C LEU A 69 9.27 6.58 1.20
N VAL A 70 8.03 6.20 0.86
CA VAL A 70 7.69 5.60 -0.43
C VAL A 70 6.46 6.33 -0.95
N ARG A 71 6.47 6.77 -2.21
CA ARG A 71 5.30 7.36 -2.85
C ARG A 71 5.05 6.70 -4.19
N TRP A 72 3.78 6.43 -4.44
CA TRP A 72 3.29 5.88 -5.70
C TRP A 72 2.15 6.72 -6.23
N ARG A 73 2.00 6.77 -7.54
CA ARG A 73 0.82 7.34 -8.19
C ARG A 73 0.15 6.28 -9.05
N ALA A 74 -1.16 6.12 -8.89
CA ALA A 74 -1.93 5.18 -9.68
C ALA A 74 -2.04 5.68 -11.14
N THR A 75 -1.73 4.79 -12.08
CA THR A 75 -1.78 5.12 -13.51
C THR A 75 -3.18 4.91 -14.07
N GLU A 76 -3.37 5.29 -15.34
CA GLU A 76 -4.65 5.08 -16.03
C GLU A 76 -5.00 3.60 -16.23
N ARG A 77 -4.07 2.68 -15.95
CA ARG A 77 -4.32 1.24 -16.00
C ARG A 77 -4.86 0.68 -14.69
N SER A 78 -5.00 1.53 -13.68
CA SER A 78 -5.61 1.15 -12.41
C SER A 78 -7.13 1.19 -12.53
N ASP A 79 -7.81 0.66 -11.51
CA ASP A 79 -9.27 0.79 -11.41
C ASP A 79 -9.67 2.27 -11.52
N PRO A 80 -10.79 2.59 -12.16
CA PRO A 80 -11.11 3.98 -12.51
C PRO A 80 -11.05 4.99 -11.37
N ASP A 81 -11.57 4.65 -10.19
CA ASP A 81 -11.56 5.58 -9.06
C ASP A 81 -10.17 5.78 -8.45
N TRP A 82 -9.24 4.88 -8.74
CA TRP A 82 -7.86 4.99 -8.24
C TRP A 82 -6.97 5.81 -9.17
N VAL A 83 -7.34 5.98 -10.44
CA VAL A 83 -6.50 6.68 -11.41
C VAL A 83 -6.10 8.06 -10.90
N ASN A 84 -4.81 8.35 -10.95
CA ASN A 84 -4.18 9.61 -10.51
C ASN A 84 -4.24 9.87 -9.01
N THR A 85 -4.70 8.93 -8.20
CA THR A 85 -4.55 9.05 -6.75
C THR A 85 -3.10 8.79 -6.37
N GLU A 86 -2.69 9.30 -5.21
CA GLU A 86 -1.34 9.11 -4.68
C GLU A 86 -1.38 8.31 -3.39
N ILE A 87 -0.43 7.40 -3.26
CA ILE A 87 -0.25 6.61 -2.05
C ILE A 87 1.11 6.95 -1.47
N GLU A 88 1.10 7.39 -0.21
CA GLU A 88 2.32 7.73 0.51
C GLU A 88 2.47 6.83 1.74
N TRP A 89 3.65 6.26 1.88
CA TRP A 89 4.04 5.45 3.02
C TRP A 89 5.16 6.20 3.74
N LYS A 90 4.90 6.65 4.96
CA LYS A 90 5.89 7.36 5.77
C LYS A 90 6.28 6.52 6.98
N ILE A 91 7.58 6.30 7.15
CA ILE A 91 8.13 5.51 8.23
C ILE A 91 8.93 6.42 9.15
N PHE A 92 8.71 6.31 10.45
CA PHE A 92 9.49 7.08 11.42
C PHE A 92 9.55 6.37 12.76
N ARG A 93 10.50 6.77 13.60
CA ARG A 93 10.63 6.25 14.95
C ARG A 93 10.30 7.32 15.97
N GLU A 94 9.61 6.89 17.03
CA GLU A 94 9.47 7.67 18.24
C GLU A 94 9.86 6.77 19.41
N GLY A 95 10.97 7.12 20.09
CA GLY A 95 11.56 6.24 21.08
C GLY A 95 12.01 4.93 20.46
N ASP A 96 11.53 3.82 20.97
CA ASP A 96 11.86 2.48 20.49
C ASP A 96 10.77 1.90 19.56
N GLN A 97 9.78 2.70 19.19
CA GLN A 97 8.66 2.25 18.35
C GLN A 97 8.81 2.73 16.92
N THR A 98 8.47 1.84 15.97
CA THR A 98 8.43 2.17 14.55
C THR A 98 6.97 2.45 14.15
N PHE A 99 6.75 3.61 13.56
CA PHE A 99 5.44 4.08 13.10
C PHE A 99 5.38 4.04 11.58
N LEU A 100 4.20 3.68 11.08
CA LEU A 100 3.88 3.77 9.66
C LEU A 100 2.64 4.63 9.49
N HIS A 101 2.73 5.64 8.61
CA HIS A 101 1.57 6.38 8.14
C HIS A 101 1.31 6.01 6.69
N LEU A 102 0.09 5.60 6.41
CA LEU A 102 -0.42 5.47 5.05
C LEU A 102 -1.30 6.66 4.76
N ARG A 103 -1.05 7.34 3.64
CA ARG A 103 -1.96 8.36 3.12
C ARG A 103 -2.29 7.99 1.68
N HIS A 104 -3.57 7.86 1.40
CA HIS A 104 -4.05 7.67 0.05
C HIS A 104 -4.88 8.89 -0.30
N SER A 105 -4.33 9.76 -1.13
CA SER A 105 -4.84 11.10 -1.38
C SER A 105 -5.24 11.33 -2.82
N LYS A 106 -5.77 12.53 -3.09
CA LYS A 106 -6.19 12.98 -4.42
C LYS A 106 -7.38 12.20 -4.99
N TRP A 107 -8.21 11.68 -4.12
CA TRP A 107 -9.46 11.06 -4.52
C TRP A 107 -10.43 12.14 -5.01
N ARG A 108 -11.14 11.84 -6.11
CA ARG A 108 -12.24 12.70 -6.53
C ARG A 108 -13.38 12.60 -5.50
N GLU A 109 -14.16 13.68 -5.36
CA GLU A 109 -15.29 13.70 -4.42
C GLU A 109 -16.36 12.67 -4.76
N ASP A 110 -16.50 12.35 -6.05
CA ASP A 110 -17.50 11.39 -6.53
C ASP A 110 -17.00 9.95 -6.58
N ALA A 111 -15.80 9.67 -6.10
CA ALA A 111 -15.26 8.32 -6.08
C ALA A 111 -16.13 7.40 -5.21
N LYS A 112 -16.67 6.36 -5.82
CA LYS A 112 -17.63 5.46 -5.18
C LYS A 112 -16.97 4.48 -4.21
N VAL A 113 -15.71 4.11 -4.48
CA VAL A 113 -15.01 3.09 -3.69
C VAL A 113 -14.17 3.67 -2.57
N PHE A 114 -14.34 4.95 -2.27
CA PHE A 114 -13.50 5.63 -1.27
C PHE A 114 -13.62 4.97 0.12
N ALA A 115 -14.82 4.86 0.63
CA ALA A 115 -15.05 4.28 1.97
C ALA A 115 -14.62 2.81 2.03
N GLN A 116 -14.93 2.05 1.01
CA GLN A 116 -14.55 0.64 0.91
C GLN A 116 -13.03 0.50 0.84
N SER A 117 -12.35 1.38 0.11
CA SER A 117 -10.88 1.36 0.01
C SER A 117 -10.23 1.60 1.36
N SER A 118 -10.82 2.44 2.21
CA SER A 118 -10.31 2.65 3.56
C SER A 118 -10.36 1.36 4.37
N MET A 119 -11.45 0.61 4.27
CA MET A 119 -11.57 -0.68 4.96
C MET A 119 -10.60 -1.72 4.39
N HIS A 120 -10.46 -1.76 3.07
CA HIS A 120 -9.47 -2.64 2.44
C HIS A 120 -8.06 -2.30 2.91
N TRP A 121 -7.71 -1.02 2.99
CA TRP A 121 -6.40 -0.62 3.50
C TRP A 121 -6.16 -1.11 4.93
N ALA A 122 -7.18 -1.06 5.78
CA ALA A 122 -7.04 -1.57 7.15
C ALA A 122 -6.68 -3.06 7.14
N VAL A 123 -7.33 -3.85 6.28
CA VAL A 123 -7.04 -5.28 6.14
C VAL A 123 -5.64 -5.50 5.59
N PHE A 124 -5.26 -4.77 4.55
CA PHE A 124 -3.94 -4.88 3.94
C PHE A 124 -2.83 -4.49 4.93
N LEU A 125 -3.06 -3.44 5.72
CA LEU A 125 -2.11 -2.99 6.73
C LEU A 125 -1.91 -4.01 7.84
N LEU A 126 -2.98 -4.69 8.26
CA LEU A 126 -2.86 -5.76 9.25
C LEU A 126 -2.06 -6.93 8.69
N SER A 127 -2.23 -7.25 7.41
CA SER A 127 -1.42 -8.27 6.72
C SER A 127 0.05 -7.86 6.65
N LEU A 128 0.32 -6.60 6.33
CA LEU A 128 1.69 -6.05 6.32
C LEU A 128 2.34 -6.19 7.70
N LYS A 129 1.63 -5.76 8.74
CA LYS A 129 2.12 -5.84 10.11
C LYS A 129 2.47 -7.28 10.48
N GLU A 130 1.56 -8.23 10.23
CA GLU A 130 1.78 -9.64 10.50
C GLU A 130 3.01 -10.16 9.75
N PHE A 131 3.14 -9.81 8.48
CA PHE A 131 4.27 -10.23 7.66
C PHE A 131 5.61 -9.72 8.20
N VAL A 132 5.68 -8.45 8.51
CA VAL A 132 6.94 -7.84 8.98
C VAL A 132 7.32 -8.36 10.37
N GLU A 133 6.35 -8.59 11.24
CA GLU A 133 6.60 -9.04 12.62
C GLU A 133 6.83 -10.54 12.74
N THR A 134 6.23 -11.35 11.86
CA THR A 134 6.26 -12.82 12.00
C THR A 134 6.85 -13.55 10.80
N GLY A 135 7.03 -12.86 9.67
CA GLY A 135 7.50 -13.46 8.43
C GLY A 135 6.40 -14.01 7.54
N LYS A 136 5.13 -13.96 7.98
CA LYS A 136 4.02 -14.50 7.22
C LYS A 136 2.82 -13.56 7.26
N GLY A 137 2.45 -13.04 6.09
CA GLY A 137 1.26 -12.19 5.92
C GLY A 137 0.07 -12.98 5.37
N ARG A 138 -0.94 -12.24 4.97
CA ARG A 138 -2.16 -12.78 4.37
C ARG A 138 -2.47 -12.03 3.08
N PRO A 139 -1.68 -12.26 2.02
CA PRO A 139 -1.92 -11.56 0.76
C PRO A 139 -3.22 -12.05 0.11
N HIS A 140 -3.84 -11.18 -0.69
CA HIS A 140 -4.99 -11.60 -1.48
C HIS A 140 -4.60 -12.83 -2.34
N PRO A 141 -5.36 -13.89 -2.42
CA PRO A 141 -6.75 -14.06 -1.97
C PRO A 141 -6.92 -14.65 -0.56
N TYR A 142 -5.88 -14.64 0.26
CA TYR A 142 -5.89 -15.23 1.60
C TYR A 142 -6.21 -14.20 2.69
N ASP A 143 -6.48 -12.96 2.31
CA ASP A 143 -6.83 -11.89 3.23
C ASP A 143 -8.27 -12.01 3.73
N MET A 144 -8.57 -11.28 4.81
CA MET A 144 -9.92 -11.25 5.34
C MET A 144 -10.85 -10.54 4.36
N PRO A 145 -11.95 -11.18 3.94
CA PRO A 145 -12.89 -10.52 3.03
C PRO A 145 -13.56 -9.32 3.67
N VAL A 146 -13.67 -8.23 2.90
CA VAL A 146 -14.33 -7.00 3.36
C VAL A 146 -15.83 -7.01 2.98
N GLY A 147 -16.20 -7.85 2.04
CA GLY A 147 -17.57 -7.98 1.57
C GLY A 147 -17.87 -6.99 0.45
N LEU A 148 -17.97 -7.49 -0.73
CA LEU A 148 -18.26 -6.70 -1.92
C LEU A 148 -19.55 -7.16 -2.55
#